data_b36ed3dca90a68498166f663d7d171f6
#
_entry.id   b36ed3dca90a68498166f663d7d171f6
#
_cell.length_a   1.000
_cell.length_b   1.000
_cell.length_c   1.000
_cell.angle_alpha   90.00
_cell.angle_beta   90.00
_cell.angle_gamma   90.00
#
_symmetry.space_group_name_H-M   'P 1'
#
loop_
_entity.id
_entity.type
_entity.pdbx_description
1 polymer ?
#
loop_
_entity_poly.entity_id
_entity_poly.type
_entity_poly.pdbx_seq_one_letter_code
_entity_poly.pdbx_strand_id
1 'polypeptide(L)'
;MGTVSLGKIAFTYKGSYAGASTYFRQDVVSFNGDSYVCLVDNTVGVAPLNNPTKWQLFAQGTAGVTSAAGELVYNSGGALAALAPGAAGQVLTIGANGLPVWGTPDVRSGTKFKRLLENASTKVNNRPYRRFGGIMTDNSVRMWGNNDNYVLGDGNTFARPYPVRVAFGPGFAGAAKVYVDYNYSGYCIDLNGQLWSWGYNGYGQLGLNDTTDRRVPVNASLIASSSIFGKTVTEVIVAGGVEGYCSVMVLCADGTLHSAGYNGYGQLGLGDTTQRNQFVQVPVVSNVAAARLGRERYTAAYAVQADGKLYSWGYNGDGQLGDGTTTQANIPVQRTGGTLSGKSISNVYCGHTAAYALDNTGRLHAWGTNTTYGNLGCGNFANQFTPVQVAIGVADVYTNSYDYPMVLIRKTDGTLWGAGAGNYSANGNVAGNHAADFAQIPIGNTVTKAAIGGTGSYNYCLALLQNGTVYAWGYNGNGALGVGDSTNRTTPVLVPIALRSVQDIAVYGTSSEQCSAFLFDDGQLCVAGYGGSYANTDNNGNWIGTPYPVIL
;
A
#
# COMPACT_ATOMS: atom_id res chain seq x y z
N MET A 1 20.12 -11.69 36.13
CA MET A 1 19.04 -10.70 35.99
C MET A 1 19.14 -10.15 34.58
N GLY A 2 18.25 -10.54 33.70
CA GLY A 2 18.25 -10.06 32.33
C GLY A 2 17.69 -8.64 32.26
N THR A 3 18.43 -7.71 31.69
CA THR A 3 17.95 -6.38 31.34
C THR A 3 16.92 -6.51 30.23
N VAL A 4 15.66 -6.31 30.56
CA VAL A 4 14.61 -6.12 29.53
C VAL A 4 14.79 -4.72 29.00
N SER A 5 15.30 -4.60 27.77
CA SER A 5 15.24 -3.35 27.01
C SER A 5 13.77 -3.09 26.70
N LEU A 6 13.15 -2.23 27.47
CA LEU A 6 11.83 -1.69 27.13
C LEU A 6 12.02 -0.80 25.90
N GLY A 7 11.77 -1.34 24.71
CA GLY A 7 11.57 -0.54 23.53
C GLY A 7 10.54 0.56 23.82
N LYS A 8 10.51 1.64 23.04
CA LYS A 8 9.68 2.83 23.28
C LYS A 8 8.21 2.47 23.51
N ILE A 9 7.86 2.09 24.75
CA ILE A 9 6.49 1.87 25.19
C ILE A 9 6.00 3.20 25.75
N ALA A 10 4.93 3.76 25.16
CA ALA A 10 4.28 4.95 25.68
C ALA A 10 3.22 4.53 26.70
N PHE A 11 3.27 5.08 27.91
CA PHE A 11 2.27 4.89 28.95
C PHE A 11 1.40 6.15 29.08
N THR A 12 0.08 5.99 29.25
CA THR A 12 -0.84 7.11 29.43
C THR A 12 -1.23 7.24 30.91
N TYR A 13 -0.83 8.33 31.56
CA TYR A 13 -1.23 8.59 32.95
C TYR A 13 -2.67 9.07 33.04
N LYS A 14 -3.50 8.38 33.82
CA LYS A 14 -4.94 8.65 34.00
C LYS A 14 -5.29 9.30 35.33
N GLY A 15 -4.32 9.64 36.15
CA GLY A 15 -4.56 10.15 37.49
C GLY A 15 -4.79 9.04 38.52
N SER A 16 -5.48 9.36 39.61
CA SER A 16 -5.84 8.36 40.64
C SER A 16 -6.85 7.38 40.09
N TYR A 17 -6.70 6.11 40.49
CA TYR A 17 -7.65 5.06 40.09
C TYR A 17 -9.08 5.43 40.49
N ALA A 18 -10.01 5.31 39.55
CA ALA A 18 -11.44 5.50 39.75
C ALA A 18 -12.19 4.24 39.29
N GLY A 19 -12.89 3.55 40.22
CA GLY A 19 -13.51 2.26 39.96
C GLY A 19 -14.56 2.25 38.84
N ALA A 20 -15.18 3.39 38.53
CA ALA A 20 -16.17 3.53 37.47
C ALA A 20 -15.53 3.84 36.08
N SER A 21 -14.24 4.15 36.03
CA SER A 21 -13.54 4.47 34.79
C SER A 21 -13.12 3.21 34.04
N THR A 22 -13.11 3.28 32.71
CA THR A 22 -12.54 2.24 31.85
C THR A 22 -11.06 2.54 31.60
N TYR A 23 -10.23 1.56 31.81
CA TYR A 23 -8.80 1.63 31.58
C TYR A 23 -8.40 0.69 30.43
N PHE A 24 -7.40 1.12 29.68
CA PHE A 24 -6.86 0.38 28.55
C PHE A 24 -5.42 -0.04 28.84
N ARG A 25 -4.92 -1.01 28.11
CA ARG A 25 -3.54 -1.47 28.21
C ARG A 25 -2.57 -0.28 28.09
N GLN A 26 -1.58 -0.23 29.02
CA GLN A 26 -0.60 0.85 29.17
C GLN A 26 -1.13 2.14 29.83
N ASP A 27 -2.40 2.20 30.23
CA ASP A 27 -2.82 3.25 31.15
C ASP A 27 -2.13 3.08 32.51
N VAL A 28 -1.62 4.16 33.05
CA VAL A 28 -1.00 4.20 34.38
C VAL A 28 -1.88 4.97 35.31
N VAL A 29 -2.14 4.40 36.47
CA VAL A 29 -2.93 5.03 37.55
C VAL A 29 -2.15 5.05 38.83
N SER A 30 -2.40 6.02 39.70
CA SER A 30 -1.99 5.97 41.09
C SER A 30 -3.05 5.30 41.96
N PHE A 31 -2.64 4.42 42.86
CA PHE A 31 -3.53 3.74 43.81
C PHE A 31 -2.76 3.42 45.11
N ASN A 32 -3.25 3.93 46.23
CA ASN A 32 -2.64 3.76 47.56
C ASN A 32 -1.14 4.15 47.66
N GLY A 33 -0.72 5.19 46.92
CA GLY A 33 0.65 5.67 46.91
C GLY A 33 1.58 5.02 45.88
N ASP A 34 1.15 3.93 45.26
CA ASP A 34 1.92 3.23 44.22
C ASP A 34 1.36 3.59 42.83
N SER A 35 2.16 3.38 41.79
CA SER A 35 1.75 3.49 40.39
C SER A 35 1.60 2.10 39.76
N TYR A 36 0.49 1.88 39.06
CA TYR A 36 0.17 0.62 38.40
C TYR A 36 -0.09 0.85 36.92
N VAL A 37 0.38 -0.06 36.09
CA VAL A 37 0.06 -0.08 34.66
C VAL A 37 -1.01 -1.13 34.36
N CYS A 38 -1.99 -0.74 33.55
CA CYS A 38 -3.03 -1.64 33.09
C CYS A 38 -2.49 -2.61 32.03
N LEU A 39 -2.75 -3.90 32.19
CA LEU A 39 -2.28 -4.97 31.31
C LEU A 39 -3.31 -5.40 30.28
N VAL A 40 -4.58 -5.05 30.48
CA VAL A 40 -5.72 -5.55 29.70
C VAL A 40 -6.67 -4.40 29.35
N ASP A 41 -7.08 -4.32 28.11
CA ASP A 41 -8.03 -3.32 27.65
C ASP A 41 -9.42 -3.51 28.29
N ASN A 42 -10.17 -2.41 28.40
CA ASN A 42 -11.53 -2.36 28.99
C ASN A 42 -11.60 -2.83 30.45
N THR A 43 -10.56 -2.55 31.25
CA THR A 43 -10.56 -2.85 32.68
C THR A 43 -11.41 -1.84 33.44
N VAL A 44 -12.53 -2.30 34.01
CA VAL A 44 -13.49 -1.48 34.79
C VAL A 44 -13.77 -2.15 36.13
N GLY A 45 -13.89 -1.38 37.20
CA GLY A 45 -14.30 -1.87 38.52
C GLY A 45 -13.28 -2.77 39.25
N VAL A 46 -12.06 -2.89 38.74
CA VAL A 46 -11.05 -3.81 39.26
C VAL A 46 -9.86 -3.04 39.79
N ALA A 47 -9.76 -2.93 41.12
CA ALA A 47 -8.65 -2.19 41.77
C ALA A 47 -7.30 -2.86 41.56
N PRO A 48 -6.20 -2.06 41.43
CA PRO A 48 -4.87 -2.58 41.12
C PRO A 48 -4.31 -3.59 42.14
N LEU A 49 -4.53 -3.38 43.44
CA LEU A 49 -3.85 -4.13 44.51
C LEU A 49 -4.13 -5.64 44.50
N ASN A 50 -5.27 -6.09 44.00
CA ASN A 50 -5.72 -7.48 44.11
C ASN A 50 -5.89 -8.19 42.76
N ASN A 51 -5.35 -7.64 41.68
CA ASN A 51 -5.52 -8.19 40.36
C ASN A 51 -4.25 -8.17 39.49
N PRO A 52 -3.27 -9.04 39.78
CA PRO A 52 -2.01 -9.07 39.03
C PRO A 52 -2.17 -9.49 37.55
N THR A 53 -3.29 -10.06 37.17
CA THR A 53 -3.59 -10.38 35.75
C THR A 53 -4.05 -9.17 34.95
N LYS A 54 -4.56 -8.13 35.61
CA LYS A 54 -5.06 -6.90 34.96
C LYS A 54 -4.19 -5.67 35.23
N TRP A 55 -3.45 -5.68 36.34
CA TRP A 55 -2.60 -4.58 36.75
C TRP A 55 -1.23 -5.07 37.17
N GLN A 56 -0.20 -4.38 36.76
CA GLN A 56 1.19 -4.61 37.21
C GLN A 56 1.69 -3.40 37.99
N LEU A 57 2.33 -3.64 39.12
CA LEU A 57 3.03 -2.59 39.83
C LEU A 57 4.12 -2.01 38.93
N PHE A 58 4.01 -0.72 38.64
CA PHE A 58 4.92 0.00 37.77
C PHE A 58 6.01 0.75 38.55
N ALA A 59 5.59 1.36 39.65
CA ALA A 59 6.53 1.98 40.59
C ALA A 59 5.96 1.92 42.01
N GLN A 60 6.81 1.61 42.97
CA GLN A 60 6.48 1.54 44.39
C GLN A 60 6.97 2.80 45.10
N GLY A 61 6.10 3.41 45.90
CA GLY A 61 6.52 4.48 46.80
C GLY A 61 7.49 3.95 47.84
N THR A 62 8.76 4.35 47.82
CA THR A 62 9.77 3.86 48.77
C THR A 62 9.96 4.81 49.95
N ALA A 63 10.06 4.23 51.17
CA ALA A 63 10.49 4.97 52.36
C ALA A 63 11.95 5.47 52.18
N GLY A 64 12.11 6.78 52.00
CA GLY A 64 13.44 7.41 51.81
C GLY A 64 13.49 8.50 50.75
N VAL A 65 12.58 8.49 49.80
CA VAL A 65 12.27 9.65 48.93
C VAL A 65 10.96 10.19 49.42
N THR A 66 10.90 11.44 49.84
CA THR A 66 9.63 12.12 50.16
C THR A 66 8.90 12.40 48.86
N SER A 67 8.28 11.37 48.29
CA SER A 67 7.43 11.53 47.10
C SER A 67 5.99 11.79 47.53
N ALA A 68 5.35 12.76 46.94
CA ALA A 68 3.91 12.93 47.06
C ALA A 68 3.18 11.74 46.45
N ALA A 69 1.96 11.43 46.92
CA ALA A 69 1.18 10.33 46.37
C ALA A 69 1.01 10.46 44.86
N GLY A 70 1.39 9.45 44.11
CA GLY A 70 1.31 9.41 42.64
C GLY A 70 2.58 9.80 41.87
N GLU A 71 3.69 10.12 42.58
CA GLU A 71 4.98 10.36 41.91
C GLU A 71 5.64 9.05 41.48
N LEU A 72 6.27 9.10 40.31
CA LEU A 72 7.06 8.00 39.77
C LEU A 72 8.51 8.14 40.25
N VAL A 73 9.05 7.13 40.95
CA VAL A 73 10.46 7.10 41.36
C VAL A 73 11.30 6.39 40.30
N TYR A 74 12.40 7.00 39.85
CA TYR A 74 13.32 6.45 38.87
C TYR A 74 14.78 6.63 39.26
N ASN A 75 15.68 5.84 38.68
CA ASN A 75 17.10 5.97 38.91
C ASN A 75 17.73 7.00 37.97
N SER A 76 18.22 8.10 38.51
CA SER A 76 18.92 9.16 37.79
C SER A 76 20.42 9.09 38.07
N GLY A 77 21.15 8.23 37.33
CA GLY A 77 22.61 8.15 37.45
C GLY A 77 23.14 7.62 38.78
N GLY A 78 22.38 6.72 39.45
CA GLY A 78 22.74 6.10 40.72
C GLY A 78 22.03 6.69 41.94
N ALA A 79 21.28 7.78 41.79
CA ALA A 79 20.39 8.33 42.80
C ALA A 79 18.91 8.12 42.40
N LEU A 80 18.05 7.86 43.40
CA LEU A 80 16.62 7.82 43.18
C LEU A 80 16.08 9.26 43.07
N ALA A 81 15.32 9.52 42.01
CA ALA A 81 14.64 10.79 41.78
C ALA A 81 13.14 10.55 41.64
N ALA A 82 12.32 11.49 42.10
CA ALA A 82 10.87 11.44 41.97
C ALA A 82 10.43 12.30 40.79
N LEU A 83 9.55 11.76 39.97
CA LEU A 83 8.83 12.49 38.93
C LEU A 83 7.41 12.71 39.42
N ALA A 84 7.00 13.96 39.61
CA ALA A 84 5.66 14.32 40.04
C ALA A 84 4.60 13.71 39.06
N PRO A 85 3.38 13.43 39.54
CA PRO A 85 2.32 12.90 38.68
C PRO A 85 2.10 13.79 37.46
N GLY A 86 1.95 13.17 36.28
CA GLY A 86 1.56 13.89 35.06
C GLY A 86 0.11 14.39 35.15
N ALA A 87 -0.22 15.41 34.40
CA ALA A 87 -1.61 15.81 34.22
C ALA A 87 -2.40 14.74 33.46
N ALA A 88 -3.71 14.70 33.67
CA ALA A 88 -4.59 13.77 32.94
C ALA A 88 -4.37 13.91 31.42
N GLY A 89 -4.16 12.79 30.74
CA GLY A 89 -3.85 12.76 29.32
C GLY A 89 -2.36 12.89 28.96
N GLN A 90 -1.44 13.08 29.89
CA GLN A 90 0.00 13.05 29.64
C GLN A 90 0.52 11.59 29.57
N VAL A 91 1.57 11.37 28.78
CA VAL A 91 2.29 10.09 28.66
C VAL A 91 3.69 10.21 29.25
N LEU A 92 4.19 9.12 29.84
CA LEU A 92 5.57 9.03 30.28
C LEU A 92 6.48 8.80 29.08
N THR A 93 7.44 9.69 28.86
CA THR A 93 8.43 9.61 27.76
C THR A 93 9.84 9.72 28.30
N ILE A 94 10.84 9.45 27.46
CA ILE A 94 12.24 9.75 27.78
C ILE A 94 12.58 11.10 27.18
N GLY A 95 12.92 12.07 28.02
CA GLY A 95 13.35 13.40 27.60
C GLY A 95 14.71 13.40 26.89
N ALA A 96 15.09 14.54 26.36
CA ALA A 96 16.36 14.71 25.62
C ALA A 96 17.63 14.38 26.47
N ASN A 97 17.52 14.45 27.80
CA ASN A 97 18.56 14.09 28.75
C ASN A 97 18.56 12.60 29.15
N GLY A 98 17.73 11.78 28.51
CA GLY A 98 17.63 10.35 28.84
C GLY A 98 16.80 10.02 30.06
N LEU A 99 16.19 11.00 30.73
CA LEU A 99 15.40 10.81 31.96
C LEU A 99 13.90 10.75 31.62
N PRO A 100 13.08 10.05 32.46
CA PRO A 100 11.63 10.03 32.28
C PRO A 100 11.03 11.42 32.54
N VAL A 101 10.13 11.83 31.65
CA VAL A 101 9.37 13.08 31.74
C VAL A 101 7.90 12.81 31.34
N TRP A 102 6.97 13.55 31.95
CA TRP A 102 5.59 13.59 31.48
C TRP A 102 5.51 14.59 30.33
N GLY A 103 5.17 14.10 29.16
CA GLY A 103 4.81 14.93 28.01
C GLY A 103 3.32 14.87 27.79
N THR A 104 2.74 15.87 27.12
CA THR A 104 1.50 15.57 26.40
C THR A 104 1.75 14.27 25.65
N PRO A 105 0.76 13.32 25.61
CA PRO A 105 0.92 12.21 24.68
C PRO A 105 1.48 12.86 23.44
N ASP A 106 2.59 12.36 22.96
CA ASP A 106 2.99 12.67 21.63
C ASP A 106 1.84 12.16 20.73
N VAL A 107 0.69 12.83 20.81
CA VAL A 107 -0.08 13.21 19.65
C VAL A 107 0.93 14.03 18.91
N ARG A 108 1.88 13.29 18.34
CA ARG A 108 3.15 13.76 17.79
C ARG A 108 2.77 14.90 16.95
N SER A 109 2.92 16.04 17.56
CA SER A 109 2.48 17.33 17.07
C SER A 109 2.97 17.39 15.64
N GLY A 110 2.09 17.06 14.72
CA GLY A 110 2.25 17.36 13.34
C GLY A 110 2.56 16.26 12.35
N THR A 111 3.12 15.09 12.68
CA THR A 111 3.35 14.07 11.65
C THR A 111 2.15 13.17 11.46
N LYS A 112 1.34 13.52 10.49
CA LYS A 112 0.17 12.77 10.03
C LYS A 112 0.50 12.11 8.71
N PHE A 113 -0.32 11.14 8.26
CA PHE A 113 -0.19 10.65 6.90
C PHE A 113 -0.62 11.73 5.90
N LYS A 114 0.24 11.98 4.93
CA LYS A 114 0.02 12.90 3.82
C LYS A 114 -0.48 12.16 2.58
N ARG A 115 0.02 10.93 2.38
CA ARG A 115 -0.28 10.10 1.22
C ARG A 115 -0.05 8.63 1.54
N LEU A 116 -0.89 7.76 1.01
CA LEU A 116 -0.66 6.31 1.02
C LEU A 116 0.46 5.91 0.05
N LEU A 117 0.97 4.69 0.20
CA LEU A 117 1.91 4.11 -0.78
C LEU A 117 1.26 4.06 -2.16
N GLU A 118 2.01 4.41 -3.17
CA GLU A 118 1.61 4.22 -4.56
C GLU A 118 1.86 2.75 -4.96
N ASN A 119 0.96 2.20 -5.78
CA ASN A 119 1.03 0.80 -6.23
C ASN A 119 1.06 -0.26 -5.10
N ALA A 120 0.35 -0.03 -4.02
CA ALA A 120 0.07 -1.05 -3.03
C ALA A 120 -0.86 -2.11 -3.62
N SER A 121 -0.44 -2.71 -4.72
CA SER A 121 -1.17 -3.76 -5.40
C SER A 121 -0.76 -5.11 -4.86
N THR A 122 -1.72 -5.87 -4.55
CA THR A 122 -1.66 -7.09 -3.79
C THR A 122 -1.71 -8.28 -4.69
N LYS A 123 -0.73 -9.13 -4.70
CA LYS A 123 -0.87 -10.56 -4.95
C LYS A 123 0.26 -11.41 -4.51
N VAL A 124 0.00 -12.51 -3.79
CA VAL A 124 0.83 -13.69 -3.82
C VAL A 124 0.17 -14.97 -3.39
N ASN A 125 0.54 -16.03 -4.05
CA ASN A 125 0.29 -17.41 -3.70
C ASN A 125 0.47 -17.67 -2.19
N ASN A 126 -0.63 -17.87 -1.47
CA ASN A 126 -0.74 -18.48 -0.13
C ASN A 126 0.26 -18.09 0.96
N ARG A 127 0.88 -16.90 0.92
CA ARG A 127 1.70 -16.39 2.01
C ARG A 127 1.14 -15.08 2.54
N PRO A 128 1.05 -14.89 3.86
CA PRO A 128 0.47 -13.70 4.46
C PRO A 128 1.47 -12.52 4.42
N TYR A 129 1.55 -11.83 3.30
CA TYR A 129 2.44 -10.67 3.16
C TYR A 129 1.67 -9.36 3.25
N ARG A 130 1.57 -8.84 4.46
CA ARG A 130 0.88 -7.59 4.75
C ARG A 130 1.90 -6.51 4.93
N ARG A 131 1.83 -5.51 4.09
CA ARG A 131 2.69 -4.33 4.16
C ARG A 131 1.87 -3.10 3.92
N PHE A 132 1.95 -2.20 4.85
CA PHE A 132 1.28 -0.92 4.81
C PHE A 132 2.32 0.18 4.91
N GLY A 133 1.97 1.37 4.51
CA GLY A 133 2.84 2.52 4.67
C GLY A 133 2.30 3.77 4.03
N GLY A 134 3.05 4.83 4.18
CA GLY A 134 2.74 6.12 3.59
C GLY A 134 3.81 7.16 3.85
N ILE A 135 3.64 8.27 3.17
CA ILE A 135 4.44 9.48 3.36
C ILE A 135 3.77 10.32 4.43
N MET A 136 4.55 10.76 5.38
CA MET A 136 4.13 11.63 6.46
C MET A 136 4.16 13.11 6.05
N THR A 137 3.55 13.98 6.84
CA THR A 137 3.55 15.44 6.60
C THR A 137 4.95 16.08 6.68
N ASP A 138 5.89 15.45 7.41
CA ASP A 138 7.32 15.80 7.44
C ASP A 138 8.13 15.21 6.28
N ASN A 139 7.46 14.60 5.30
CA ASN A 139 8.03 13.86 4.18
C ASN A 139 8.89 12.63 4.59
N SER A 140 8.83 12.18 5.84
CA SER A 140 9.36 10.87 6.21
C SER A 140 8.44 9.76 5.69
N VAL A 141 8.97 8.53 5.61
CA VAL A 141 8.21 7.35 5.22
C VAL A 141 8.02 6.46 6.44
N ARG A 142 6.80 6.00 6.65
CA ARG A 142 6.47 4.99 7.64
C ARG A 142 5.95 3.74 6.96
N MET A 143 6.43 2.58 7.41
CA MET A 143 5.98 1.27 6.93
C MET A 143 5.77 0.33 8.09
N TRP A 144 4.87 -0.67 7.94
CA TRP A 144 4.63 -1.73 8.92
C TRP A 144 4.07 -2.97 8.22
N GLY A 145 3.96 -4.05 8.98
CA GLY A 145 3.55 -5.35 8.49
C GLY A 145 4.72 -6.33 8.38
N ASN A 146 4.64 -7.24 7.41
CA ASN A 146 5.68 -8.24 7.15
C ASN A 146 6.98 -7.58 6.67
N ASN A 147 8.13 -8.09 7.15
CA ASN A 147 9.47 -7.57 6.81
C ASN A 147 10.38 -8.62 6.16
N ASP A 148 9.82 -9.62 5.50
CA ASP A 148 10.61 -10.54 4.71
C ASP A 148 11.42 -9.77 3.67
N ASN A 149 12.67 -10.18 3.49
CA ASN A 149 13.63 -9.53 2.59
C ASN A 149 13.82 -8.02 2.84
N TYR A 150 13.64 -7.57 4.08
CA TYR A 150 13.94 -6.19 4.54
C TYR A 150 13.08 -5.10 3.90
N VAL A 151 11.91 -5.43 3.38
CA VAL A 151 11.07 -4.51 2.60
C VAL A 151 10.57 -3.30 3.40
N LEU A 152 10.53 -3.36 4.72
CA LEU A 152 10.20 -2.19 5.56
C LEU A 152 11.33 -1.16 5.61
N GLY A 153 12.56 -1.51 5.19
CA GLY A 153 13.68 -0.58 5.11
C GLY A 153 14.12 0.03 6.44
N ASP A 154 13.80 -0.62 7.56
CA ASP A 154 14.11 -0.15 8.93
C ASP A 154 15.43 -0.72 9.48
N GLY A 155 16.19 -1.44 8.66
CA GLY A 155 17.45 -2.09 9.04
C GLY A 155 17.31 -3.46 9.72
N ASN A 156 16.08 -3.92 9.97
CA ASN A 156 15.78 -5.17 10.68
C ASN A 156 15.13 -6.20 9.75
N THR A 157 14.96 -7.43 10.30
CA THR A 157 14.28 -8.55 9.63
C THR A 157 12.91 -8.86 10.22
N PHE A 158 12.55 -8.21 11.32
CA PHE A 158 11.32 -8.52 12.04
C PHE A 158 10.13 -7.78 11.46
N ALA A 159 9.00 -8.47 11.35
CA ALA A 159 7.73 -7.85 11.06
C ALA A 159 7.36 -6.80 12.13
N ARG A 160 6.68 -5.74 11.71
CA ARG A 160 6.29 -4.62 12.57
C ARG A 160 4.77 -4.51 12.65
N PRO A 161 4.18 -4.65 13.84
CA PRO A 161 2.73 -4.47 14.01
C PRO A 161 2.30 -2.99 14.04
N TYR A 162 3.25 -2.06 14.06
CA TYR A 162 3.03 -0.60 14.10
C TYR A 162 3.95 0.11 13.10
N PRO A 163 3.59 1.34 12.66
CA PRO A 163 4.39 2.11 11.71
C PRO A 163 5.80 2.43 12.22
N VAL A 164 6.81 1.96 11.50
CA VAL A 164 8.23 2.27 11.76
C VAL A 164 8.78 3.19 10.67
N ARG A 165 9.75 4.00 11.00
CA ARG A 165 10.41 4.89 10.06
C ARG A 165 11.34 4.09 9.14
N VAL A 166 11.24 4.32 7.84
CA VAL A 166 12.22 3.84 6.86
C VAL A 166 13.54 4.59 7.07
N ALA A 167 14.65 3.84 7.16
CA ALA A 167 15.95 4.38 7.56
C ALA A 167 16.76 4.88 6.36
N PHE A 168 16.36 6.00 5.77
CA PHE A 168 17.14 6.63 4.70
C PHE A 168 18.48 7.16 5.21
N GLY A 169 19.51 7.02 4.36
CA GLY A 169 20.85 7.53 4.64
C GLY A 169 21.01 9.05 4.42
N PRO A 170 22.22 9.56 4.62
CA PRO A 170 22.55 10.97 4.34
C PRO A 170 22.23 11.35 2.90
N GLY A 171 21.81 12.60 2.69
CA GLY A 171 21.42 13.13 1.38
C GLY A 171 19.97 12.91 0.99
N PHE A 172 19.18 12.19 1.79
CA PHE A 172 17.74 12.04 1.55
C PHE A 172 16.99 13.36 1.84
N ALA A 173 16.34 13.90 0.81
CA ALA A 173 15.65 15.20 0.88
C ALA A 173 14.21 15.13 1.42
N GLY A 174 13.73 13.94 1.79
CA GLY A 174 12.32 13.68 2.08
C GLY A 174 11.59 13.03 0.90
N ALA A 175 10.56 12.24 1.17
CA ALA A 175 9.85 11.48 0.14
C ALA A 175 8.87 12.35 -0.65
N ALA A 176 8.92 12.27 -1.97
CA ALA A 176 7.91 12.74 -2.91
C ALA A 176 6.93 11.62 -3.27
N LYS A 177 7.44 10.43 -3.58
CA LYS A 177 6.66 9.23 -3.91
C LYS A 177 7.32 7.99 -3.33
N VAL A 178 6.52 7.02 -2.91
CA VAL A 178 6.99 5.72 -2.39
C VAL A 178 6.23 4.60 -3.05
N TYR A 179 6.96 3.59 -3.52
CA TYR A 179 6.44 2.41 -4.18
C TYR A 179 6.96 1.17 -3.45
N VAL A 180 6.12 0.19 -3.30
CA VAL A 180 6.52 -1.13 -2.80
C VAL A 180 6.03 -2.15 -3.78
N ASP A 181 6.95 -2.93 -4.30
CA ASP A 181 6.58 -4.03 -5.14
C ASP A 181 6.10 -5.24 -4.32
N TYR A 182 5.62 -6.16 -5.07
CA TYR A 182 5.12 -7.42 -4.60
C TYR A 182 6.23 -8.36 -4.09
N ASN A 183 7.40 -8.32 -4.70
CA ASN A 183 8.54 -9.17 -4.46
C ASN A 183 9.53 -8.59 -3.44
N TYR A 184 9.04 -7.83 -2.48
CA TYR A 184 9.81 -7.33 -1.34
C TYR A 184 10.83 -6.24 -1.66
N SER A 185 10.68 -5.52 -2.77
CA SER A 185 11.52 -4.35 -3.06
C SER A 185 10.76 -3.06 -2.81
N GLY A 186 11.41 -2.08 -2.23
CA GLY A 186 10.88 -0.75 -1.98
C GLY A 186 11.64 0.31 -2.79
N TYR A 187 10.92 1.31 -3.25
CA TYR A 187 11.47 2.43 -4.02
C TYR A 187 10.90 3.74 -3.51
N CYS A 188 11.75 4.77 -3.45
CA CYS A 188 11.33 6.11 -3.10
C CYS A 188 11.97 7.12 -4.06
N ILE A 189 11.16 7.99 -4.63
CA ILE A 189 11.64 9.21 -5.28
C ILE A 189 11.63 10.29 -4.20
N ASP A 190 12.77 10.90 -3.95
CA ASP A 190 12.85 12.00 -3.00
C ASP A 190 12.47 13.35 -3.62
N LEU A 191 12.43 14.40 -2.81
CA LEU A 191 12.04 15.75 -3.25
C LEU A 191 13.02 16.38 -4.26
N ASN A 192 14.24 15.81 -4.39
CA ASN A 192 15.22 16.19 -5.40
C ASN A 192 15.11 15.33 -6.68
N GLY A 193 14.15 14.40 -6.74
CA GLY A 193 13.99 13.48 -7.86
C GLY A 193 15.04 12.37 -7.90
N GLN A 194 15.73 12.09 -6.79
CA GLN A 194 16.67 10.98 -6.68
C GLN A 194 15.91 9.69 -6.32
N LEU A 195 16.34 8.57 -6.91
CA LEU A 195 15.78 7.26 -6.66
C LEU A 195 16.53 6.55 -5.53
N TRP A 196 15.80 6.13 -4.52
CA TRP A 196 16.26 5.28 -3.43
C TRP A 196 15.59 3.91 -3.55
N SER A 197 16.35 2.82 -3.37
CA SER A 197 15.83 1.45 -3.45
C SER A 197 16.34 0.57 -2.32
N TRP A 198 15.54 -0.40 -1.87
CA TRP A 198 15.86 -1.32 -0.78
C TRP A 198 15.05 -2.62 -0.90
N GLY A 199 15.34 -3.60 -0.01
CA GLY A 199 14.67 -4.89 0.01
C GLY A 199 15.38 -5.93 -0.84
N TYR A 200 14.60 -6.84 -1.43
CA TYR A 200 15.08 -7.96 -2.24
C TYR A 200 15.71 -7.49 -3.55
N ASN A 201 16.86 -8.11 -3.91
CA ASN A 201 17.64 -7.74 -5.10
C ASN A 201 18.14 -8.93 -5.93
N GLY A 202 17.60 -10.11 -5.75
CA GLY A 202 18.11 -11.34 -6.38
C GLY A 202 18.19 -11.30 -7.90
N TYR A 203 17.47 -10.41 -8.57
CA TYR A 203 17.53 -10.18 -10.03
C TYR A 203 18.13 -8.83 -10.41
N GLY A 204 18.71 -8.08 -9.46
CA GLY A 204 19.26 -6.74 -9.71
C GLY A 204 18.22 -5.64 -9.86
N GLN A 205 16.97 -5.88 -9.45
CA GLN A 205 15.84 -4.94 -9.58
C GLN A 205 16.02 -3.64 -8.78
N LEU A 206 16.91 -3.60 -7.79
CA LEU A 206 17.24 -2.36 -7.09
C LEU A 206 18.09 -1.41 -7.92
N GLY A 207 18.69 -1.89 -9.02
CA GLY A 207 19.51 -1.07 -9.92
C GLY A 207 20.83 -0.61 -9.33
N LEU A 208 21.41 -1.35 -8.36
CA LEU A 208 22.58 -0.98 -7.56
C LEU A 208 23.90 -1.59 -8.08
N ASN A 209 23.90 -2.13 -9.30
CA ASN A 209 25.03 -2.80 -9.95
C ASN A 209 25.48 -4.12 -9.26
N ASP A 210 24.60 -4.70 -8.47
CA ASP A 210 24.78 -6.02 -7.86
C ASP A 210 23.43 -6.71 -7.65
N THR A 211 23.43 -7.88 -7.00
CA THR A 211 22.21 -8.65 -6.66
C THR A 211 22.05 -8.87 -5.16
N THR A 212 22.67 -8.00 -4.35
CA THR A 212 22.61 -8.10 -2.88
C THR A 212 21.41 -7.35 -2.33
N ASP A 213 20.65 -7.98 -1.44
CA ASP A 213 19.52 -7.37 -0.74
C ASP A 213 19.96 -6.17 0.11
N ARG A 214 19.07 -5.21 0.28
CA ARG A 214 19.33 -4.01 1.08
C ARG A 214 18.36 -3.90 2.26
N ARG A 215 18.93 -3.84 3.47
CA ARG A 215 18.15 -3.68 4.72
C ARG A 215 17.63 -2.26 4.93
N VAL A 216 18.28 -1.30 4.29
CA VAL A 216 17.94 0.12 4.32
C VAL A 216 18.04 0.71 2.92
N PRO A 217 17.35 1.82 2.64
CA PRO A 217 17.42 2.47 1.33
C PRO A 217 18.84 2.89 0.94
N VAL A 218 19.19 2.60 -0.32
CA VAL A 218 20.42 3.04 -0.98
C VAL A 218 20.05 3.93 -2.16
N ASN A 219 20.79 5.00 -2.38
CA ASN A 219 20.55 5.93 -3.48
C ASN A 219 21.01 5.34 -4.81
N ALA A 220 20.07 4.85 -5.62
CA ALA A 220 20.34 4.26 -6.93
C ALA A 220 20.73 5.31 -7.99
N SER A 221 20.34 6.57 -7.82
CA SER A 221 20.71 7.67 -8.72
C SER A 221 22.20 8.05 -8.63
N LEU A 222 22.94 7.57 -7.65
CA LEU A 222 24.38 7.80 -7.49
C LEU A 222 25.27 6.67 -8.05
N ILE A 223 24.70 5.65 -8.66
CA ILE A 223 25.44 4.57 -9.30
C ILE A 223 25.98 5.06 -10.64
N ALA A 224 27.26 5.37 -10.69
CA ALA A 224 27.92 6.03 -11.84
C ALA A 224 27.80 5.25 -13.16
N SER A 225 27.73 3.92 -13.11
CA SER A 225 27.56 3.05 -14.29
C SER A 225 26.11 2.94 -14.75
N SER A 226 25.16 3.43 -13.97
CA SER A 226 23.72 3.39 -14.27
C SER A 226 23.32 4.50 -15.24
N SER A 227 22.43 4.19 -16.18
CA SER A 227 21.93 5.18 -17.16
C SER A 227 21.01 6.26 -16.54
N ILE A 228 20.65 6.14 -15.25
CA ILE A 228 19.93 7.17 -14.51
C ILE A 228 20.85 8.08 -13.68
N PHE A 229 22.17 7.87 -13.74
CA PHE A 229 23.13 8.72 -13.02
C PHE A 229 22.94 10.19 -13.40
N GLY A 230 22.76 11.04 -12.40
CA GLY A 230 22.54 12.48 -12.59
C GLY A 230 21.20 12.89 -13.20
N LYS A 231 20.27 11.94 -13.42
CA LYS A 231 18.92 12.23 -13.93
C LYS A 231 17.90 12.43 -12.80
N THR A 232 16.91 13.25 -13.07
CA THR A 232 15.73 13.41 -12.20
C THR A 232 14.70 12.33 -12.55
N VAL A 233 14.44 11.43 -11.63
CA VAL A 233 13.41 10.38 -11.75
C VAL A 233 12.06 10.97 -11.37
N THR A 234 11.01 10.71 -12.17
CA THR A 234 9.65 11.22 -11.97
C THR A 234 8.64 10.12 -11.63
N GLU A 235 8.87 8.89 -12.09
CA GLU A 235 7.98 7.75 -11.82
C GLU A 235 8.79 6.46 -11.73
N VAL A 236 8.36 5.55 -10.84
CA VAL A 236 8.83 4.18 -10.76
C VAL A 236 7.68 3.26 -11.13
N ILE A 237 7.90 2.37 -12.08
CA ILE A 237 6.95 1.38 -12.56
C ILE A 237 7.49 0.01 -12.19
N VAL A 238 6.79 -0.68 -11.29
CA VAL A 238 7.21 -2.00 -10.82
C VAL A 238 6.25 -3.08 -11.30
N ALA A 239 6.82 -4.16 -11.83
CA ALA A 239 6.10 -5.39 -12.11
C ALA A 239 6.29 -6.33 -10.92
N GLY A 240 5.24 -6.54 -10.17
CA GLY A 240 5.24 -7.60 -9.16
C GLY A 240 4.98 -8.95 -9.83
N GLY A 241 5.93 -9.90 -9.72
CA GLY A 241 5.77 -11.27 -10.19
C GLY A 241 5.80 -12.28 -9.04
N VAL A 242 5.27 -13.47 -9.25
CA VAL A 242 5.44 -14.60 -8.32
C VAL A 242 6.93 -15.00 -8.23
N GLU A 243 7.35 -15.50 -7.08
CA GLU A 243 8.67 -16.12 -6.89
C GLU A 243 9.90 -15.21 -7.11
N GLY A 244 9.74 -13.89 -6.90
CA GLY A 244 10.87 -12.98 -6.96
C GLY A 244 11.19 -12.40 -8.34
N TYR A 245 10.58 -12.86 -9.42
CA TYR A 245 10.82 -12.35 -10.79
C TYR A 245 10.32 -10.91 -10.93
N CYS A 246 11.11 -9.94 -10.51
CA CYS A 246 10.77 -8.53 -10.55
C CYS A 246 11.53 -7.77 -11.64
N SER A 247 10.80 -7.01 -12.41
CA SER A 247 11.33 -6.02 -13.34
C SER A 247 10.86 -4.64 -12.92
N VAL A 248 11.72 -3.66 -13.07
CA VAL A 248 11.41 -2.26 -12.74
C VAL A 248 11.74 -1.38 -13.93
N MET A 249 10.89 -0.38 -14.19
CA MET A 249 11.21 0.74 -15.07
C MET A 249 11.16 2.03 -14.27
N VAL A 250 11.96 3.00 -14.69
CA VAL A 250 11.93 4.36 -14.18
C VAL A 250 11.81 5.33 -15.35
N LEU A 251 10.91 6.30 -15.19
CA LEU A 251 10.76 7.41 -16.11
C LEU A 251 11.50 8.62 -15.56
N CYS A 252 12.32 9.24 -16.39
CA CYS A 252 13.04 10.45 -16.03
C CYS A 252 12.36 11.70 -16.59
N ALA A 253 12.65 12.86 -16.00
CA ALA A 253 12.07 14.16 -16.39
C ALA A 253 12.38 14.57 -17.84
N ASP A 254 13.46 14.04 -18.40
CA ASP A 254 13.84 14.23 -19.81
C ASP A 254 13.06 13.33 -20.79
N GLY A 255 12.06 12.58 -20.28
CA GLY A 255 11.25 11.65 -21.07
C GLY A 255 11.94 10.36 -21.45
N THR A 256 13.13 10.07 -20.92
CA THR A 256 13.80 8.77 -21.13
C THR A 256 13.28 7.71 -20.17
N LEU A 257 13.14 6.49 -20.67
CA LEU A 257 12.70 5.31 -19.91
C LEU A 257 13.89 4.39 -19.68
N HIS A 258 14.03 3.87 -18.49
CA HIS A 258 15.13 2.98 -18.10
C HIS A 258 14.60 1.75 -17.39
N SER A 259 15.27 0.61 -17.50
CA SER A 259 14.81 -0.66 -16.92
C SER A 259 15.93 -1.43 -16.22
N ALA A 260 15.57 -2.22 -15.20
CA ALA A 260 16.45 -3.12 -14.47
C ALA A 260 15.68 -4.35 -13.96
N GLY A 261 16.38 -5.39 -13.52
CA GLY A 261 15.81 -6.59 -12.94
C GLY A 261 15.72 -7.77 -13.90
N TYR A 262 14.71 -8.63 -13.67
CA TYR A 262 14.46 -9.84 -14.46
C TYR A 262 14.09 -9.52 -15.91
N ASN A 263 14.61 -10.32 -16.86
CA ASN A 263 14.42 -10.11 -18.30
C ASN A 263 14.14 -11.38 -19.12
N GLY A 264 13.75 -12.47 -18.50
CA GLY A 264 13.59 -13.77 -19.17
C GLY A 264 12.62 -13.80 -20.35
N TYR A 265 11.75 -12.78 -20.47
CA TYR A 265 10.80 -12.61 -21.58
C TYR A 265 11.04 -11.32 -22.39
N GLY A 266 12.22 -10.70 -22.28
CA GLY A 266 12.53 -9.45 -22.96
C GLY A 266 11.78 -8.22 -22.42
N GLN A 267 11.19 -8.30 -21.24
CA GLN A 267 10.36 -7.24 -20.65
C GLN A 267 11.14 -5.97 -20.30
N LEU A 268 12.47 -6.02 -20.23
CA LEU A 268 13.30 -4.82 -20.11
C LEU A 268 13.38 -4.01 -21.41
N GLY A 269 13.07 -4.61 -22.57
CA GLY A 269 13.04 -3.92 -23.86
C GLY A 269 14.42 -3.63 -24.45
N LEU A 270 15.46 -4.37 -24.07
CA LEU A 270 16.87 -4.08 -24.40
C LEU A 270 17.41 -4.88 -25.57
N GLY A 271 16.57 -5.63 -26.29
CA GLY A 271 16.93 -6.44 -27.46
C GLY A 271 17.38 -7.86 -27.14
N ASP A 272 17.41 -8.23 -25.87
CA ASP A 272 17.80 -9.56 -25.40
C ASP A 272 16.93 -10.02 -24.22
N THR A 273 17.26 -11.15 -23.61
CA THR A 273 16.58 -11.71 -22.42
C THR A 273 17.51 -11.77 -21.19
N THR A 274 18.59 -11.01 -21.19
CA THR A 274 19.55 -10.98 -20.09
C THR A 274 19.09 -10.02 -19.00
N GLN A 275 19.05 -10.47 -17.73
CA GLN A 275 18.75 -9.60 -16.60
C GLN A 275 19.75 -8.44 -16.45
N ARG A 276 19.32 -7.36 -15.80
CA ARG A 276 20.15 -6.18 -15.54
C ARG A 276 20.14 -5.84 -14.06
N ASN A 277 21.33 -5.73 -13.48
CA ASN A 277 21.51 -5.31 -12.07
C ASN A 277 21.71 -3.80 -11.90
N GLN A 278 21.67 -3.04 -12.99
CA GLN A 278 21.69 -1.59 -13.03
C GLN A 278 20.66 -1.10 -14.06
N PHE A 279 20.21 0.15 -13.93
CA PHE A 279 19.31 0.72 -14.92
C PHE A 279 20.01 0.92 -16.25
N VAL A 280 19.37 0.46 -17.32
CA VAL A 280 19.79 0.63 -18.71
C VAL A 280 18.67 1.34 -19.47
N GLN A 281 19.02 2.32 -20.31
CA GLN A 281 18.02 3.05 -21.09
C GLN A 281 17.33 2.12 -22.09
N VAL A 282 16.01 2.15 -22.12
CA VAL A 282 15.19 1.42 -23.10
C VAL A 282 15.32 2.14 -24.45
N PRO A 283 15.85 1.45 -25.50
CA PRO A 283 15.99 2.05 -26.81
C PRO A 283 14.61 2.24 -27.48
N VAL A 284 14.60 2.95 -28.63
CA VAL A 284 13.43 3.16 -29.50
C VAL A 284 12.36 4.11 -28.93
N VAL A 285 12.16 4.15 -27.62
CA VAL A 285 11.19 5.04 -26.99
C VAL A 285 11.87 6.28 -26.42
N SER A 286 11.29 7.44 -26.71
CA SER A 286 11.73 8.75 -26.20
C SER A 286 10.52 9.64 -25.91
N ASN A 287 10.71 10.71 -25.16
CA ASN A 287 9.60 11.59 -24.76
C ASN A 287 8.40 10.81 -24.21
N VAL A 288 8.70 9.81 -23.35
CA VAL A 288 7.69 8.95 -22.75
C VAL A 288 6.85 9.78 -21.77
N ALA A 289 5.52 9.76 -21.96
CA ALA A 289 4.54 10.41 -21.10
C ALA A 289 3.95 9.46 -20.05
N ALA A 290 3.83 8.16 -20.40
CA ALA A 290 3.35 7.13 -19.49
C ALA A 290 3.99 5.79 -19.82
N ALA A 291 4.26 4.97 -18.80
CA ALA A 291 4.72 3.61 -18.98
C ALA A 291 4.04 2.67 -17.97
N ARG A 292 3.89 1.40 -18.32
CA ARG A 292 3.34 0.36 -17.46
C ARG A 292 4.10 -0.95 -17.66
N LEU A 293 4.19 -1.71 -16.58
CA LEU A 293 4.58 -3.11 -16.59
C LEU A 293 3.36 -3.95 -16.23
N GLY A 294 3.10 -4.99 -16.99
CA GLY A 294 2.17 -6.05 -16.61
C GLY A 294 2.60 -6.66 -15.27
N ARG A 295 1.68 -7.29 -14.61
CA ARG A 295 1.95 -7.89 -13.29
C ARG A 295 2.17 -9.37 -13.48
N GLU A 296 3.09 -9.97 -12.72
CA GLU A 296 3.49 -11.37 -12.68
C GLU A 296 4.71 -11.75 -13.54
N ARG A 297 5.04 -13.06 -13.51
CA ARG A 297 6.19 -13.66 -14.20
C ARG A 297 6.18 -13.38 -15.71
N TYR A 298 5.00 -13.39 -16.30
CA TYR A 298 4.77 -13.21 -17.74
C TYR A 298 4.49 -11.74 -18.08
N THR A 299 5.48 -10.90 -17.87
CA THR A 299 5.33 -9.44 -17.92
C THR A 299 5.42 -8.91 -19.34
N ALA A 300 4.38 -8.25 -19.80
CA ALA A 300 4.41 -7.32 -20.92
C ALA A 300 4.71 -5.90 -20.42
N ALA A 301 5.35 -5.10 -21.25
CA ALA A 301 5.68 -3.72 -20.96
C ALA A 301 5.07 -2.80 -22.02
N TYR A 302 4.71 -1.59 -21.59
CA TYR A 302 4.05 -0.60 -22.44
C TYR A 302 4.63 0.78 -22.18
N ALA A 303 4.74 1.59 -23.25
CA ALA A 303 5.05 3.01 -23.16
C ALA A 303 4.18 3.82 -24.13
N VAL A 304 3.73 4.97 -23.66
CA VAL A 304 3.06 5.99 -24.46
C VAL A 304 3.97 7.19 -24.57
N GLN A 305 4.30 7.60 -25.77
CA GLN A 305 5.05 8.84 -26.02
C GLN A 305 4.13 10.07 -25.94
N ALA A 306 4.71 11.24 -25.73
CA ALA A 306 3.96 12.50 -25.65
C ALA A 306 3.20 12.85 -26.94
N ASP A 307 3.62 12.28 -28.09
CA ASP A 307 2.92 12.39 -29.36
C ASP A 307 1.74 11.38 -29.51
N GLY A 308 1.49 10.59 -28.47
CA GLY A 308 0.40 9.62 -28.42
C GLY A 308 0.70 8.26 -29.05
N LYS A 309 1.94 7.98 -29.45
CA LYS A 309 2.31 6.65 -29.94
C LYS A 309 2.41 5.66 -28.80
N LEU A 310 1.75 4.50 -28.96
CA LEU A 310 1.82 3.38 -28.03
C LEU A 310 2.85 2.35 -28.51
N TYR A 311 3.67 1.90 -27.58
CA TYR A 311 4.63 0.80 -27.77
C TYR A 311 4.34 -0.32 -26.77
N SER A 312 4.56 -1.58 -27.18
CA SER A 312 4.54 -2.72 -26.27
C SER A 312 5.66 -3.71 -26.58
N TRP A 313 6.12 -4.45 -25.56
CA TRP A 313 7.17 -5.46 -25.65
C TRP A 313 7.11 -6.42 -24.46
N GLY A 314 7.97 -7.44 -24.42
CA GLY A 314 8.01 -8.46 -23.40
C GLY A 314 7.19 -9.69 -23.78
N TYR A 315 6.62 -10.36 -22.78
CA TYR A 315 5.81 -11.57 -22.97
C TYR A 315 4.53 -11.31 -23.77
N ASN A 316 4.17 -12.27 -24.63
CA ASN A 316 2.98 -12.17 -25.49
C ASN A 316 2.16 -13.48 -25.61
N GLY A 317 2.40 -14.47 -24.76
CA GLY A 317 1.72 -15.78 -24.87
C GLY A 317 0.19 -15.70 -24.79
N ASP A 318 -0.35 -14.62 -24.24
CA ASP A 318 -1.79 -14.33 -24.11
C ASP A 318 -2.26 -13.21 -25.07
N GLY A 319 -1.44 -12.83 -26.05
CA GLY A 319 -1.75 -11.75 -27.00
C GLY A 319 -1.75 -10.35 -26.38
N GLN A 320 -1.14 -10.17 -25.21
CA GLN A 320 -1.16 -8.91 -24.47
C GLN A 320 -0.34 -7.79 -25.11
N LEU A 321 0.49 -8.07 -26.13
CA LEU A 321 1.14 -7.02 -26.92
C LEU A 321 0.20 -6.36 -27.95
N GLY A 322 -0.92 -6.98 -28.32
CA GLY A 322 -1.93 -6.38 -29.19
C GLY A 322 -1.51 -6.30 -30.66
N ASP A 323 -0.64 -7.18 -31.12
CA ASP A 323 -0.13 -7.19 -32.50
C ASP A 323 -0.76 -8.27 -33.40
N GLY A 324 -1.78 -8.95 -32.90
CA GLY A 324 -2.44 -10.07 -33.60
C GLY A 324 -1.71 -11.40 -33.45
N THR A 325 -0.59 -11.44 -32.72
CA THR A 325 0.22 -12.64 -32.51
C THR A 325 0.30 -13.03 -31.03
N THR A 326 0.97 -14.14 -30.76
CA THR A 326 1.36 -14.56 -29.39
C THR A 326 2.89 -14.64 -29.27
N THR A 327 3.64 -13.98 -30.16
CA THR A 327 5.10 -13.98 -30.17
C THR A 327 5.63 -12.83 -29.30
N GLN A 328 6.55 -13.15 -28.36
CA GLN A 328 7.20 -12.13 -27.54
C GLN A 328 8.05 -11.14 -28.36
N ALA A 329 8.24 -9.94 -27.83
CA ALA A 329 9.10 -8.92 -28.42
C ALA A 329 10.13 -8.43 -27.38
N ASN A 330 11.42 -8.50 -27.69
CA ASN A 330 12.48 -8.11 -26.76
C ASN A 330 12.87 -6.63 -26.86
N ILE A 331 12.24 -5.88 -27.78
CA ILE A 331 12.38 -4.43 -27.97
C ILE A 331 11.00 -3.79 -28.06
N PRO A 332 10.84 -2.49 -27.72
CA PRO A 332 9.61 -1.76 -27.94
C PRO A 332 9.19 -1.76 -29.42
N VAL A 333 7.95 -2.15 -29.70
CA VAL A 333 7.36 -2.13 -31.05
C VAL A 333 6.11 -1.27 -31.01
N GLN A 334 6.00 -0.30 -31.94
CA GLN A 334 4.84 0.58 -32.03
C GLN A 334 3.58 -0.20 -32.41
N ARG A 335 2.47 0.10 -31.72
CA ARG A 335 1.15 -0.52 -31.96
C ARG A 335 0.23 0.42 -32.72
N THR A 336 -0.13 0.02 -33.92
CA THR A 336 -1.00 0.81 -34.82
C THR A 336 -2.18 -0.01 -35.36
N GLY A 337 -2.28 -1.29 -34.96
CA GLY A 337 -3.29 -2.24 -35.44
C GLY A 337 -4.66 -2.08 -34.78
N GLY A 338 -5.67 -2.73 -35.36
CA GLY A 338 -7.03 -2.74 -34.83
C GLY A 338 -7.62 -1.34 -34.73
N THR A 339 -8.33 -1.09 -33.64
CA THR A 339 -9.00 0.21 -33.40
C THR A 339 -8.05 1.33 -32.94
N LEU A 340 -6.74 1.04 -32.76
CA LEU A 340 -5.72 2.06 -32.48
C LEU A 340 -5.26 2.82 -33.74
N SER A 341 -5.62 2.35 -34.93
CA SER A 341 -5.23 3.01 -36.17
C SER A 341 -5.64 4.48 -36.20
N GLY A 342 -4.65 5.37 -36.38
CA GLY A 342 -4.86 6.81 -36.41
C GLY A 342 -5.24 7.44 -35.05
N LYS A 343 -5.10 6.74 -33.94
CA LYS A 343 -5.41 7.26 -32.60
C LYS A 343 -4.14 7.78 -31.90
N SER A 344 -4.34 8.85 -31.15
CA SER A 344 -3.36 9.35 -30.18
C SER A 344 -3.74 8.84 -28.81
N ILE A 345 -2.87 8.03 -28.19
CA ILE A 345 -3.09 7.41 -26.91
C ILE A 345 -2.61 8.34 -25.79
N SER A 346 -3.45 8.52 -24.78
CA SER A 346 -3.15 9.34 -23.59
C SER A 346 -2.60 8.53 -22.43
N ASN A 347 -3.05 7.29 -22.27
CA ASN A 347 -2.60 6.41 -21.20
C ASN A 347 -2.77 4.92 -21.56
N VAL A 348 -2.04 4.07 -20.84
CA VAL A 348 -2.16 2.60 -20.96
C VAL A 348 -2.33 1.99 -19.58
N TYR A 349 -3.09 0.93 -19.49
CA TYR A 349 -3.36 0.17 -18.27
C TYR A 349 -3.18 -1.32 -18.57
N CYS A 350 -2.79 -2.09 -17.59
CA CYS A 350 -2.62 -3.53 -17.75
C CYS A 350 -3.24 -4.30 -16.58
N GLY A 351 -3.95 -5.37 -16.92
CA GLY A 351 -4.39 -6.41 -16.00
C GLY A 351 -3.42 -7.59 -16.01
N HIS A 352 -3.90 -8.78 -15.68
CA HIS A 352 -3.11 -10.02 -15.70
C HIS A 352 -2.68 -10.40 -17.14
N THR A 353 -3.65 -10.63 -18.01
CA THR A 353 -3.44 -11.11 -19.39
C THR A 353 -4.07 -10.17 -20.42
N ALA A 354 -4.51 -9.00 -19.99
CA ALA A 354 -5.20 -8.00 -20.81
C ALA A 354 -4.52 -6.63 -20.66
N ALA A 355 -4.62 -5.84 -21.70
CA ALA A 355 -4.18 -4.46 -21.72
C ALA A 355 -5.29 -3.54 -22.25
N TYR A 356 -5.23 -2.29 -21.83
CA TYR A 356 -6.19 -1.26 -22.17
C TYR A 356 -5.45 0.02 -22.54
N ALA A 357 -5.86 0.67 -23.62
CA ALA A 357 -5.35 1.98 -24.03
C ALA A 357 -6.49 2.99 -24.05
N LEU A 358 -6.29 4.13 -23.42
CA LEU A 358 -7.19 5.26 -23.45
C LEU A 358 -6.70 6.27 -24.49
N ASP A 359 -7.52 6.58 -25.50
CA ASP A 359 -7.18 7.61 -26.45
C ASP A 359 -7.51 9.02 -25.92
N ASN A 360 -6.98 10.05 -26.57
CA ASN A 360 -7.18 11.46 -26.18
C ASN A 360 -8.64 11.97 -26.38
N THR A 361 -9.51 11.14 -26.94
CA THR A 361 -10.96 11.43 -27.08
C THR A 361 -11.82 10.70 -26.05
N GLY A 362 -11.18 10.00 -25.10
CA GLY A 362 -11.87 9.24 -24.05
C GLY A 362 -12.43 7.90 -24.52
N ARG A 363 -11.95 7.34 -25.64
CA ARG A 363 -12.27 5.98 -26.05
C ARG A 363 -11.30 5.00 -25.43
N LEU A 364 -11.84 3.92 -24.90
CA LEU A 364 -11.07 2.82 -24.34
C LEU A 364 -10.98 1.69 -25.36
N HIS A 365 -9.76 1.22 -25.58
CA HIS A 365 -9.43 0.07 -26.42
C HIS A 365 -8.86 -1.03 -25.53
N ALA A 366 -9.20 -2.31 -25.79
CA ALA A 366 -8.77 -3.45 -25.00
C ALA A 366 -8.30 -4.59 -25.89
N TRP A 367 -7.37 -5.41 -25.38
CA TRP A 367 -6.86 -6.61 -26.04
C TRP A 367 -6.24 -7.58 -25.05
N GLY A 368 -5.94 -8.81 -25.49
CA GLY A 368 -5.41 -9.91 -24.69
C GLY A 368 -6.45 -11.00 -24.42
N THR A 369 -6.25 -11.75 -23.35
CA THR A 369 -7.14 -12.85 -22.97
C THR A 369 -8.44 -12.33 -22.36
N ASN A 370 -9.57 -12.94 -22.78
CA ASN A 370 -10.92 -12.58 -22.38
C ASN A 370 -11.80 -13.79 -22.00
N THR A 371 -11.30 -15.00 -22.28
CA THR A 371 -12.05 -16.25 -22.04
C THR A 371 -12.44 -16.41 -20.59
N THR A 372 -13.63 -16.94 -20.35
CA THR A 372 -14.22 -17.24 -19.05
C THR A 372 -14.80 -16.02 -18.33
N TYR A 373 -14.13 -14.86 -18.34
CA TYR A 373 -14.51 -13.75 -17.44
C TYR A 373 -15.09 -12.52 -18.16
N GLY A 374 -14.75 -12.30 -19.45
CA GLY A 374 -15.21 -11.12 -20.19
C GLY A 374 -14.55 -9.80 -19.76
N ASN A 375 -13.36 -9.88 -19.18
CA ASN A 375 -12.64 -8.73 -18.60
C ASN A 375 -12.24 -7.64 -19.59
N LEU A 376 -12.28 -7.90 -20.90
CA LEU A 376 -12.10 -6.85 -21.91
C LEU A 376 -13.31 -5.90 -22.02
N GLY A 377 -14.50 -6.34 -21.60
CA GLY A 377 -15.72 -5.53 -21.73
C GLY A 377 -16.15 -5.31 -23.19
N CYS A 378 -15.90 -6.27 -24.09
CA CYS A 378 -16.09 -6.15 -25.54
C CYS A 378 -17.34 -6.88 -26.07
N GLY A 379 -18.31 -7.20 -25.19
CA GLY A 379 -19.59 -7.83 -25.55
C GLY A 379 -19.55 -9.33 -25.75
N ASN A 380 -18.39 -9.97 -25.56
CA ASN A 380 -18.22 -11.41 -25.72
C ASN A 380 -17.08 -11.94 -24.85
N PHE A 381 -16.86 -13.26 -24.86
CA PHE A 381 -15.80 -13.93 -24.11
C PHE A 381 -14.62 -14.39 -24.99
N ALA A 382 -14.52 -13.93 -26.23
CA ALA A 382 -13.43 -14.30 -27.12
C ALA A 382 -12.18 -13.45 -26.86
N ASN A 383 -11.00 -14.08 -26.92
CA ASN A 383 -9.73 -13.36 -26.84
C ASN A 383 -9.62 -12.35 -28.01
N GLN A 384 -9.02 -11.21 -27.72
CA GLN A 384 -8.77 -10.16 -28.71
C GLN A 384 -7.26 -9.92 -28.78
N PHE A 385 -6.57 -10.49 -29.75
CA PHE A 385 -5.12 -10.31 -29.90
C PHE A 385 -4.75 -9.03 -30.67
N THR A 386 -5.77 -8.32 -31.18
CA THR A 386 -5.68 -6.96 -31.71
C THR A 386 -6.60 -6.03 -30.92
N PRO A 387 -6.24 -4.77 -30.72
CA PRO A 387 -7.06 -3.82 -29.98
C PRO A 387 -8.46 -3.63 -30.57
N VAL A 388 -9.48 -3.70 -29.71
CA VAL A 388 -10.89 -3.41 -30.03
C VAL A 388 -11.39 -2.28 -29.14
N GLN A 389 -12.26 -1.39 -29.68
CA GLN A 389 -12.87 -0.33 -28.86
C GLN A 389 -13.97 -0.93 -27.98
N VAL A 390 -13.92 -0.66 -26.68
CA VAL A 390 -14.82 -1.28 -25.69
C VAL A 390 -15.69 -0.27 -24.93
N ALA A 391 -15.26 0.99 -24.82
CA ALA A 391 -16.04 2.02 -24.13
C ALA A 391 -15.74 3.41 -24.68
N ILE A 392 -16.62 4.38 -24.35
CA ILE A 392 -16.47 5.81 -24.65
C ILE A 392 -16.70 6.65 -23.39
N GLY A 393 -16.19 7.89 -23.40
CA GLY A 393 -16.32 8.81 -22.28
C GLY A 393 -15.56 8.33 -21.03
N VAL A 394 -14.48 7.56 -21.20
CA VAL A 394 -13.67 7.03 -20.10
C VAL A 394 -12.67 8.08 -19.64
N ALA A 395 -12.61 8.27 -18.32
CA ALA A 395 -11.66 9.15 -17.66
C ALA A 395 -10.54 8.36 -16.96
N ASP A 396 -10.85 7.14 -16.45
CA ASP A 396 -9.89 6.33 -15.71
C ASP A 396 -10.22 4.84 -15.78
N VAL A 397 -9.22 3.99 -15.58
CA VAL A 397 -9.34 2.52 -15.62
C VAL A 397 -8.65 1.90 -14.42
N TYR A 398 -9.32 0.99 -13.75
CA TYR A 398 -8.82 0.23 -12.61
C TYR A 398 -8.88 -1.25 -12.96
N THR A 399 -7.76 -1.96 -12.80
CA THR A 399 -7.66 -3.38 -13.12
C THR A 399 -7.13 -4.14 -11.90
N ASN A 400 -7.58 -5.37 -11.71
CA ASN A 400 -6.86 -6.32 -10.88
C ASN A 400 -5.94 -7.21 -11.75
N SER A 401 -5.02 -7.89 -11.12
CA SER A 401 -3.99 -8.68 -11.79
C SER A 401 -4.09 -10.16 -11.46
N TYR A 402 -5.31 -10.79 -11.53
CA TYR A 402 -5.54 -12.12 -10.98
C TYR A 402 -6.25 -13.10 -11.92
N ASP A 403 -6.28 -14.39 -11.46
CA ASP A 403 -6.97 -15.49 -12.12
C ASP A 403 -8.47 -15.24 -12.34
N TYR A 404 -9.02 -14.23 -11.68
CA TYR A 404 -10.39 -13.74 -11.84
C TYR A 404 -10.34 -12.26 -12.26
N PRO A 405 -9.90 -11.97 -13.48
CA PRO A 405 -9.68 -10.61 -13.94
C PRO A 405 -10.99 -9.84 -14.05
N MET A 406 -10.97 -8.62 -13.55
CA MET A 406 -12.04 -7.65 -13.70
C MET A 406 -11.47 -6.27 -13.98
N VAL A 407 -12.28 -5.41 -14.55
CA VAL A 407 -11.96 -4.03 -14.85
C VAL A 407 -13.10 -3.13 -14.39
N LEU A 408 -12.74 -2.02 -13.75
CA LEU A 408 -13.65 -0.91 -13.52
C LEU A 408 -13.21 0.28 -14.38
N ILE A 409 -14.15 1.01 -14.93
CA ILE A 409 -13.91 2.27 -15.60
C ILE A 409 -14.72 3.38 -14.95
N ARG A 410 -14.07 4.51 -14.72
CA ARG A 410 -14.74 5.75 -14.34
C ARG A 410 -14.94 6.58 -15.61
N LYS A 411 -16.17 6.98 -15.85
CA LYS A 411 -16.49 7.86 -16.97
C LYS A 411 -16.30 9.34 -16.62
N THR A 412 -16.23 10.18 -17.63
CA THR A 412 -16.06 11.63 -17.48
C THR A 412 -17.21 12.32 -16.76
N ASP A 413 -18.40 11.70 -16.73
CA ASP A 413 -19.55 12.12 -15.95
C ASP A 413 -19.50 11.69 -14.47
N GLY A 414 -18.41 11.02 -14.05
CA GLY A 414 -18.21 10.52 -12.70
C GLY A 414 -18.90 9.21 -12.37
N THR A 415 -19.61 8.57 -13.32
CA THR A 415 -20.19 7.23 -13.12
C THR A 415 -19.12 6.15 -13.15
N LEU A 416 -19.35 5.05 -12.42
CA LEU A 416 -18.47 3.89 -12.37
C LEU A 416 -19.15 2.70 -13.07
N TRP A 417 -18.38 1.97 -13.86
CA TRP A 417 -18.84 0.82 -14.65
C TRP A 417 -17.88 -0.35 -14.47
N GLY A 418 -18.36 -1.58 -14.53
CA GLY A 418 -17.55 -2.78 -14.33
C GLY A 418 -17.80 -3.86 -15.37
N ALA A 419 -16.76 -4.63 -15.68
CA ALA A 419 -16.80 -5.83 -16.52
C ALA A 419 -15.84 -6.90 -15.98
N GLY A 420 -15.97 -8.13 -16.43
CA GLY A 420 -15.09 -9.24 -16.02
C GLY A 420 -15.68 -10.12 -14.94
N ALA A 421 -14.82 -10.68 -14.11
CA ALA A 421 -15.20 -11.64 -13.08
C ALA A 421 -16.22 -11.05 -12.10
N GLY A 422 -17.35 -11.72 -11.96
CA GLY A 422 -18.49 -11.26 -11.16
C GLY A 422 -18.65 -11.96 -9.81
N ASN A 423 -17.67 -12.70 -9.35
CA ASN A 423 -17.74 -13.39 -8.07
C ASN A 423 -18.06 -12.38 -6.96
N TYR A 424 -19.05 -12.71 -6.13
CA TYR A 424 -19.61 -11.81 -5.11
C TYR A 424 -20.09 -10.46 -5.66
N SER A 425 -20.42 -10.40 -6.95
CA SER A 425 -20.89 -9.18 -7.64
C SER A 425 -19.87 -8.01 -7.66
N ALA A 426 -18.58 -8.32 -7.53
CA ALA A 426 -17.53 -7.30 -7.49
C ALA A 426 -17.46 -6.46 -8.78
N ASN A 427 -17.85 -7.02 -9.94
CA ASN A 427 -17.96 -6.30 -11.21
C ASN A 427 -19.21 -5.40 -11.33
N GLY A 428 -20.03 -5.31 -10.27
CA GLY A 428 -21.29 -4.56 -10.25
C GLY A 428 -22.51 -5.32 -10.78
N ASN A 429 -22.35 -6.54 -11.28
CA ASN A 429 -23.47 -7.39 -11.68
C ASN A 429 -24.08 -8.06 -10.45
N VAL A 430 -25.24 -7.61 -10.02
CA VAL A 430 -25.93 -8.11 -8.82
C VAL A 430 -26.26 -9.61 -8.85
N ALA A 431 -26.30 -10.22 -10.03
CA ALA A 431 -26.50 -11.67 -10.18
C ALA A 431 -25.23 -12.49 -9.86
N GLY A 432 -24.09 -11.86 -9.58
CA GLY A 432 -22.82 -12.54 -9.32
C GLY A 432 -22.18 -13.21 -10.53
N ASN A 433 -22.67 -12.93 -11.74
CA ASN A 433 -22.19 -13.52 -12.99
C ASN A 433 -21.04 -12.71 -13.59
N HIS A 434 -20.20 -13.37 -14.39
CA HIS A 434 -19.21 -12.69 -15.21
C HIS A 434 -19.89 -11.79 -16.25
N ALA A 435 -19.32 -10.61 -16.50
CA ALA A 435 -19.88 -9.63 -17.41
C ALA A 435 -18.93 -9.38 -18.59
N ALA A 436 -19.37 -9.74 -19.79
CA ALA A 436 -18.63 -9.47 -21.03
C ALA A 436 -18.73 -8.00 -21.47
N ASP A 437 -19.74 -7.27 -20.99
CA ASP A 437 -19.97 -5.85 -21.23
C ASP A 437 -19.83 -5.04 -19.95
N PHE A 438 -19.50 -3.76 -20.11
CA PHE A 438 -19.52 -2.82 -19.00
C PHE A 438 -20.95 -2.54 -18.52
N ALA A 439 -21.22 -2.83 -17.25
CA ALA A 439 -22.46 -2.50 -16.56
C ALA A 439 -22.22 -1.36 -15.55
N GLN A 440 -23.19 -0.43 -15.47
CA GLN A 440 -23.10 0.68 -14.52
C GLN A 440 -23.25 0.18 -13.07
N ILE A 441 -22.36 0.62 -12.20
CA ILE A 441 -22.42 0.33 -10.76
C ILE A 441 -23.29 1.41 -10.09
N PRO A 442 -24.31 1.03 -9.29
CA PRO A 442 -25.32 1.97 -8.80
C PRO A 442 -24.86 2.75 -7.55
N ILE A 443 -23.87 3.64 -7.68
CA ILE A 443 -23.33 4.49 -6.61
C ILE A 443 -23.39 6.00 -6.92
N GLY A 444 -24.13 6.39 -7.95
CA GLY A 444 -24.21 7.79 -8.38
C GLY A 444 -23.06 8.19 -9.33
N ASN A 445 -22.87 9.49 -9.51
CA ASN A 445 -22.02 10.07 -10.55
C ASN A 445 -20.92 11.01 -10.03
N THR A 446 -20.44 10.80 -8.83
CA THR A 446 -19.41 11.65 -8.21
C THR A 446 -18.17 10.86 -7.79
N VAL A 447 -17.94 9.70 -8.40
CA VAL A 447 -16.76 8.87 -8.11
C VAL A 447 -15.49 9.58 -8.57
N THR A 448 -14.52 9.70 -7.67
CA THR A 448 -13.20 10.29 -7.94
C THR A 448 -12.11 9.24 -8.05
N LYS A 449 -12.23 8.14 -7.29
CA LYS A 449 -11.28 7.03 -7.29
C LYS A 449 -12.00 5.71 -7.01
N ALA A 450 -11.52 4.62 -7.62
CA ALA A 450 -11.93 3.27 -7.27
C ALA A 450 -10.70 2.40 -6.96
N ALA A 451 -10.91 1.29 -6.26
CA ALA A 451 -9.86 0.31 -5.98
C ALA A 451 -10.48 -1.09 -6.02
N ILE A 452 -9.74 -2.05 -6.58
CA ILE A 452 -10.12 -3.46 -6.65
C ILE A 452 -9.15 -4.24 -5.78
N GLY A 453 -9.66 -4.85 -4.72
CA GLY A 453 -8.92 -5.71 -3.80
C GLY A 453 -9.30 -7.18 -3.95
N GLY A 454 -8.60 -8.02 -3.20
CA GLY A 454 -8.84 -9.46 -3.18
C GLY A 454 -8.04 -10.23 -4.22
N THR A 455 -8.09 -11.56 -4.13
CA THR A 455 -7.39 -12.48 -5.04
C THR A 455 -8.22 -13.72 -5.31
N GLY A 456 -7.99 -14.36 -6.43
CA GLY A 456 -8.82 -15.47 -6.87
C GLY A 456 -10.28 -15.03 -6.94
N SER A 457 -11.20 -15.86 -6.50
CA SER A 457 -12.64 -15.55 -6.51
C SER A 457 -13.09 -14.51 -5.48
N TYR A 458 -12.23 -14.00 -4.62
CA TYR A 458 -12.58 -13.15 -3.47
C TYR A 458 -12.42 -11.65 -3.74
N ASN A 459 -12.84 -11.20 -4.91
CA ASN A 459 -12.75 -9.78 -5.30
C ASN A 459 -13.71 -8.91 -4.46
N TYR A 460 -13.23 -7.73 -4.11
CA TYR A 460 -14.03 -6.66 -3.49
C TYR A 460 -13.57 -5.29 -4.02
N CYS A 461 -14.42 -4.31 -3.89
CA CYS A 461 -14.18 -2.97 -4.43
C CYS A 461 -14.49 -1.88 -3.41
N LEU A 462 -13.76 -0.79 -3.54
CA LEU A 462 -14.04 0.48 -2.89
C LEU A 462 -14.22 1.57 -3.95
N ALA A 463 -15.11 2.53 -3.69
CA ALA A 463 -15.24 3.74 -4.49
C ALA A 463 -15.30 4.97 -3.57
N LEU A 464 -14.40 5.92 -3.80
CA LEU A 464 -14.34 7.21 -3.15
C LEU A 464 -15.10 8.23 -3.98
N LEU A 465 -16.00 8.96 -3.35
CA LEU A 465 -16.78 10.03 -3.96
C LEU A 465 -16.16 11.39 -3.68
N GLN A 466 -16.53 12.38 -4.48
CA GLN A 466 -16.03 13.76 -4.39
C GLN A 466 -16.28 14.41 -3.00
N ASN A 467 -17.33 14.01 -2.32
CA ASN A 467 -17.66 14.49 -0.98
C ASN A 467 -16.93 13.74 0.15
N GLY A 468 -15.97 12.89 -0.18
CA GLY A 468 -15.21 12.12 0.79
C GLY A 468 -15.92 10.89 1.36
N THR A 469 -17.12 10.54 0.88
CA THR A 469 -17.77 9.28 1.26
C THR A 469 -17.19 8.10 0.49
N VAL A 470 -17.23 6.91 1.10
CA VAL A 470 -16.75 5.68 0.48
C VAL A 470 -17.86 4.64 0.43
N TYR A 471 -18.01 4.01 -0.73
CA TYR A 471 -18.84 2.82 -0.92
C TYR A 471 -17.96 1.59 -1.06
N ALA A 472 -18.47 0.44 -0.57
CA ALA A 472 -17.79 -0.83 -0.64
C ALA A 472 -18.74 -1.95 -1.06
N TRP A 473 -18.27 -2.94 -1.82
CA TRP A 473 -19.04 -4.11 -2.26
C TRP A 473 -18.12 -5.27 -2.65
N GLY A 474 -18.71 -6.45 -2.85
CA GLY A 474 -18.01 -7.68 -3.15
C GLY A 474 -17.84 -8.58 -1.93
N TYR A 475 -16.76 -9.34 -1.91
CA TYR A 475 -16.43 -10.25 -0.81
C TYR A 475 -16.10 -9.51 0.49
N ASN A 476 -16.61 -10.02 1.62
CA ASN A 476 -16.40 -9.43 2.95
C ASN A 476 -16.08 -10.44 4.05
N GLY A 477 -15.76 -11.68 3.72
CA GLY A 477 -15.51 -12.71 4.72
C GLY A 477 -14.44 -12.34 5.77
N ASN A 478 -13.59 -11.36 5.46
CA ASN A 478 -12.55 -10.83 6.35
C ASN A 478 -12.85 -9.41 6.88
N GLY A 479 -14.06 -8.90 6.70
CA GLY A 479 -14.43 -7.54 7.11
C GLY A 479 -13.77 -6.41 6.32
N ALA A 480 -13.17 -6.71 5.16
CA ALA A 480 -12.41 -5.74 4.35
C ALA A 480 -13.25 -4.59 3.79
N LEU A 481 -14.55 -4.75 3.69
CA LEU A 481 -15.46 -3.67 3.28
C LEU A 481 -15.59 -2.57 4.35
N GLY A 482 -15.23 -2.84 5.60
CA GLY A 482 -15.30 -1.86 6.68
C GLY A 482 -16.72 -1.48 7.10
N VAL A 483 -17.71 -2.36 6.90
CA VAL A 483 -19.15 -2.10 7.10
C VAL A 483 -19.71 -2.64 8.43
N GLY A 484 -18.84 -3.12 9.31
CA GLY A 484 -19.20 -3.56 10.66
C GLY A 484 -19.47 -5.05 10.81
N ASP A 485 -19.46 -5.81 9.72
CA ASP A 485 -19.68 -7.26 9.72
C ASP A 485 -18.79 -7.98 8.67
N SER A 486 -19.01 -9.27 8.48
CA SER A 486 -18.31 -10.10 7.49
C SER A 486 -19.25 -10.60 6.37
N THR A 487 -20.40 -9.97 6.17
CA THR A 487 -21.36 -10.36 5.14
C THR A 487 -20.97 -9.75 3.78
N ASN A 488 -20.95 -10.57 2.74
CA ASN A 488 -20.70 -10.11 1.38
C ASN A 488 -21.77 -9.11 0.92
N ARG A 489 -21.38 -8.16 0.08
CA ARG A 489 -22.30 -7.15 -0.48
C ARG A 489 -22.37 -7.30 -2.00
N THR A 490 -23.55 -7.66 -2.50
CA THR A 490 -23.80 -7.77 -3.94
C THR A 490 -24.09 -6.41 -4.60
N THR A 491 -24.33 -5.39 -3.79
CA THR A 491 -24.52 -3.99 -4.22
C THR A 491 -23.65 -3.08 -3.37
N PRO A 492 -23.21 -1.93 -3.89
CA PRO A 492 -22.45 -0.95 -3.12
C PRO A 492 -23.21 -0.48 -1.88
N VAL A 493 -22.53 -0.52 -0.72
CA VAL A 493 -23.04 0.00 0.55
C VAL A 493 -22.09 1.07 1.10
N LEU A 494 -22.64 2.03 1.82
CA LEU A 494 -21.87 3.10 2.46
C LEU A 494 -21.00 2.53 3.58
N VAL A 495 -19.70 2.86 3.58
CA VAL A 495 -18.81 2.56 4.70
C VAL A 495 -19.12 3.56 5.84
N PRO A 496 -19.41 3.09 7.06
CA PRO A 496 -19.85 3.96 8.17
C PRO A 496 -18.67 4.69 8.83
N ILE A 497 -18.04 5.59 8.10
CA ILE A 497 -16.96 6.46 8.56
C ILE A 497 -17.58 7.75 9.10
N ALA A 498 -17.94 7.74 10.39
CA ALA A 498 -18.73 8.79 11.04
C ALA A 498 -18.22 10.21 10.71
N LEU A 499 -19.01 10.99 9.98
CA LEU A 499 -18.86 12.43 9.71
C LEU A 499 -17.47 12.93 9.27
N ARG A 500 -16.61 12.05 8.75
CA ARG A 500 -15.25 12.38 8.33
C ARG A 500 -15.13 12.21 6.82
N SER A 501 -14.37 13.10 6.20
CA SER A 501 -14.06 13.05 4.77
C SER A 501 -12.84 12.19 4.51
N VAL A 502 -12.94 11.21 3.61
CA VAL A 502 -11.81 10.41 3.14
C VAL A 502 -11.15 11.13 1.98
N GLN A 503 -9.84 11.31 2.09
CA GLN A 503 -8.99 11.90 1.06
C GLN A 503 -8.48 10.86 0.07
N ASP A 504 -8.19 9.64 0.55
CA ASP A 504 -7.64 8.57 -0.29
C ASP A 504 -8.02 7.19 0.23
N ILE A 505 -8.10 6.22 -0.69
CA ILE A 505 -8.39 4.82 -0.41
C ILE A 505 -7.34 3.91 -1.02
N ALA A 506 -7.03 2.81 -0.34
CA ALA A 506 -6.21 1.73 -0.87
C ALA A 506 -6.73 0.37 -0.40
N VAL A 507 -6.38 -0.67 -1.14
CA VAL A 507 -6.75 -2.06 -0.85
C VAL A 507 -5.49 -2.91 -0.78
N TYR A 508 -5.48 -3.86 0.15
CA TYR A 508 -4.35 -4.73 0.42
C TYR A 508 -4.82 -6.16 0.67
N GLY A 509 -3.93 -7.13 0.54
CA GLY A 509 -4.18 -8.48 1.03
C GLY A 509 -4.30 -9.55 -0.05
N THR A 510 -4.35 -10.79 0.40
CA THR A 510 -4.44 -12.03 -0.40
C THR A 510 -5.86 -12.59 -0.38
N SER A 511 -6.07 -13.81 -0.90
CA SER A 511 -7.38 -14.50 -0.86
C SER A 511 -7.93 -14.71 0.56
N SER A 512 -7.04 -14.92 1.54
CA SER A 512 -7.42 -15.18 2.94
C SER A 512 -7.25 -13.97 3.87
N GLU A 513 -6.72 -12.84 3.37
CA GLU A 513 -6.22 -11.75 4.21
C GLU A 513 -6.38 -10.41 3.52
N GLN A 514 -7.60 -9.92 3.49
CA GLN A 514 -7.98 -8.70 2.77
C GLN A 514 -8.12 -7.55 3.74
N CYS A 515 -7.60 -6.39 3.34
CA CYS A 515 -7.68 -5.16 4.12
C CYS A 515 -7.93 -3.96 3.21
N SER A 516 -8.64 -2.99 3.75
CA SER A 516 -8.82 -1.67 3.17
C SER A 516 -8.17 -0.60 4.05
N ALA A 517 -7.66 0.45 3.43
CA ALA A 517 -7.14 1.62 4.13
C ALA A 517 -7.88 2.88 3.67
N PHE A 518 -8.12 3.76 4.62
CA PHE A 518 -8.86 5.01 4.46
C PHE A 518 -8.02 6.13 5.06
N LEU A 519 -7.46 6.98 4.20
CA LEU A 519 -6.77 8.18 4.62
C LEU A 519 -7.76 9.33 4.68
N PHE A 520 -7.89 9.93 5.85
CA PHE A 520 -8.79 11.06 6.07
C PHE A 520 -8.11 12.41 5.76
N ASP A 521 -8.90 13.43 5.53
CA ASP A 521 -8.46 14.80 5.27
C ASP A 521 -7.66 15.42 6.43
N ASP A 522 -7.90 14.95 7.66
CA ASP A 522 -7.13 15.33 8.84
C ASP A 522 -5.79 14.58 8.96
N GLY A 523 -5.46 13.71 8.00
CA GLY A 523 -4.24 12.91 7.94
C GLY A 523 -4.22 11.70 8.88
N GLN A 524 -5.36 11.34 9.50
CA GLN A 524 -5.49 10.04 10.17
C GLN A 524 -5.66 8.95 9.13
N LEU A 525 -5.04 7.81 9.39
CA LEU A 525 -5.21 6.59 8.60
C LEU A 525 -6.02 5.58 9.41
N CYS A 526 -7.05 5.01 8.79
CA CYS A 526 -7.79 3.88 9.34
C CYS A 526 -7.68 2.67 8.42
N VAL A 527 -7.76 1.48 8.99
CA VAL A 527 -7.76 0.20 8.27
C VAL A 527 -8.97 -0.64 8.69
N ALA A 528 -9.47 -1.46 7.76
CA ALA A 528 -10.50 -2.46 8.02
C ALA A 528 -10.12 -3.78 7.36
N GLY A 529 -10.61 -4.90 7.89
CA GLY A 529 -10.34 -6.22 7.34
C GLY A 529 -9.54 -7.11 8.26
N TYR A 530 -9.01 -8.20 7.71
CA TYR A 530 -8.24 -9.17 8.47
C TYR A 530 -6.90 -8.57 8.87
N GLY A 531 -6.70 -8.40 10.16
CA GLY A 531 -5.53 -7.77 10.73
C GLY A 531 -4.32 -8.68 10.88
N GLY A 532 -4.48 -9.99 11.05
CA GLY A 532 -3.39 -10.90 11.46
C GLY A 532 -2.39 -10.25 12.41
N SER A 533 -1.36 -10.92 12.78
CA SER A 533 -0.41 -10.44 13.81
C SER A 533 0.31 -9.12 13.49
N TYR A 534 0.12 -8.51 12.31
CA TYR A 534 0.96 -7.39 11.84
C TYR A 534 0.22 -6.22 11.17
N ALA A 535 -1.06 -6.33 10.91
CA ALA A 535 -1.80 -5.25 10.23
C ALA A 535 -2.68 -4.44 11.19
N ASN A 536 -2.88 -4.94 12.39
CA ASN A 536 -3.76 -4.38 13.39
C ASN A 536 -3.07 -4.21 14.73
N THR A 537 -3.40 -3.14 15.41
CA THR A 537 -2.89 -2.82 16.75
C THR A 537 -3.44 -3.71 17.86
N ASP A 538 -4.41 -4.60 17.58
CA ASP A 538 -4.99 -5.46 18.61
C ASP A 538 -4.21 -6.75 18.88
N ASN A 539 -3.16 -7.06 18.12
CA ASN A 539 -2.28 -8.23 18.25
C ASN A 539 -2.97 -9.61 18.36
N ASN A 540 -4.30 -9.68 18.22
CA ASN A 540 -5.07 -10.88 18.51
C ASN A 540 -5.50 -11.65 17.25
N GLY A 541 -5.11 -11.21 16.04
CA GLY A 541 -5.46 -11.89 14.79
C GLY A 541 -6.95 -11.79 14.41
N ASN A 542 -7.72 -10.98 15.11
CA ASN A 542 -9.13 -10.79 14.82
C ASN A 542 -9.33 -9.85 13.63
N TRP A 543 -10.39 -10.07 12.87
CA TRP A 543 -10.80 -9.15 11.81
C TRP A 543 -11.47 -7.90 12.41
N ILE A 544 -11.22 -6.73 11.81
CA ILE A 544 -11.86 -5.47 12.17
C ILE A 544 -12.88 -5.12 11.09
N GLY A 545 -14.15 -5.30 11.42
CA GLY A 545 -15.26 -5.05 10.51
C GLY A 545 -15.53 -3.56 10.26
N THR A 546 -15.05 -2.66 11.12
CA THR A 546 -15.15 -1.20 10.96
C THR A 546 -13.77 -0.58 10.80
N PRO A 547 -13.63 0.58 10.11
CA PRO A 547 -12.36 1.27 10.00
C PRO A 547 -11.79 1.65 11.37
N TYR A 548 -10.60 1.13 11.68
CA TYR A 548 -9.90 1.33 12.96
C TYR A 548 -8.66 2.20 12.77
N PRO A 549 -8.38 3.17 13.66
CA PRO A 549 -7.24 4.06 13.53
C PRO A 549 -5.90 3.33 13.61
N VAL A 550 -4.98 3.68 12.72
CA VAL A 550 -3.57 3.29 12.83
C VAL A 550 -2.88 4.22 13.82
N ILE A 551 -2.32 3.65 14.87
CA ILE A 551 -1.55 4.39 15.87
C ILE A 551 -0.13 4.60 15.34
N LEU A 552 0.31 5.85 15.29
CA LEU A 552 1.62 6.27 14.79
C LEU A 552 2.72 6.16 15.83
#